data_77a264f98959b8c13bdbe64a88657ceb
#
_entry.id   77a264f98959b8c13bdbe64a88657ceb
#
_cell.length_a   1.000
_cell.length_b   1.000
_cell.length_c   1.000
_cell.angle_alpha   90.00
_cell.angle_beta   90.00
_cell.angle_gamma   90.00
#
_symmetry.space_group_name_H-M   'P 1'
#
loop_
_entity.id
_entity.type
_entity.pdbx_description
1 polymer ?
#
loop_
_entity_poly.entity_id
_entity_poly.type
_entity_poly.pdbx_seq_one_letter_code
_entity_poly.pdbx_strand_id
1 'polypeptide(L)'
;MLSRLWRHLLTTRAAAERAFPPATLAAIEQAIVASERRHAAEIRFVLEPALAWHEVRDGLAPRARALQLFAELGVWDTAANNGVLIHVLYADHAIEIVADRGFASVTPAIWREICASAEAEFRAARFEAGSLALIERVGTLAAELFPPTDGGSDELPNTPLWL
;
A
#
# COMPACT_ATOMS: atom_id res chain seq x y z
N MET A 1 -5.20 -14.35 -19.40
CA MET A 1 -4.36 -13.29 -20.00
C MET A 1 -5.20 -12.22 -20.70
N LEU A 2 -6.02 -12.54 -21.70
CA LEU A 2 -6.88 -11.55 -22.39
C LEU A 2 -7.84 -10.79 -21.46
N SER A 3 -8.46 -11.46 -20.47
CA SER A 3 -9.37 -10.83 -19.51
C SER A 3 -8.67 -9.78 -18.61
N ARG A 4 -7.42 -10.03 -18.21
CA ARG A 4 -6.64 -9.07 -17.40
C ARG A 4 -6.27 -7.84 -18.23
N LEU A 5 -5.83 -8.04 -19.48
CA LEU A 5 -5.49 -6.93 -20.38
C LEU A 5 -6.70 -6.00 -20.60
N TRP A 6 -7.90 -6.58 -20.87
CA TRP A 6 -9.11 -5.79 -21.02
C TRP A 6 -9.49 -5.02 -19.73
N ARG A 7 -9.32 -5.63 -18.57
CA ARG A 7 -9.56 -4.91 -17.30
C ARG A 7 -8.69 -3.66 -17.21
N HIS A 8 -7.39 -3.79 -17.44
CA HIS A 8 -6.48 -2.66 -17.39
C HIS A 8 -6.81 -1.59 -18.43
N LEU A 9 -7.11 -1.98 -19.66
CA LEU A 9 -7.49 -1.03 -20.73
C LEU A 9 -8.81 -0.30 -20.45
N LEU A 10 -9.76 -0.94 -19.79
CA LEU A 10 -11.08 -0.36 -19.47
C LEU A 10 -11.09 0.36 -18.11
N THR A 11 -10.11 0.12 -17.26
CA THR A 11 -10.00 0.84 -15.98
C THR A 11 -9.50 2.24 -16.22
N THR A 12 -10.36 3.22 -15.96
CA THR A 12 -10.02 4.63 -16.08
C THR A 12 -9.57 5.19 -14.74
N ARG A 13 -8.73 6.21 -14.78
CA ARG A 13 -8.37 6.98 -13.58
C ARG A 13 -9.62 7.50 -12.86
N ALA A 14 -10.61 8.01 -13.59
CA ALA A 14 -11.87 8.47 -13.03
C ALA A 14 -12.68 7.38 -12.30
N ALA A 15 -12.55 6.11 -12.69
CA ALA A 15 -13.16 5.01 -11.95
C ALA A 15 -12.46 4.77 -10.60
N ALA A 16 -11.14 4.80 -10.58
CA ALA A 16 -10.36 4.69 -9.35
C ALA A 16 -10.56 5.91 -8.42
N GLU A 17 -10.63 7.14 -8.97
CA GLU A 17 -10.92 8.35 -8.20
C GLU A 17 -12.31 8.35 -7.55
N ARG A 18 -13.30 7.69 -8.18
CA ARG A 18 -14.62 7.48 -7.54
C ARG A 18 -14.55 6.48 -6.38
N ALA A 19 -13.67 5.49 -6.47
CA ALA A 19 -13.46 4.52 -5.40
C ALA A 19 -12.67 5.14 -4.22
N PHE A 20 -11.74 6.04 -4.55
CA PHE A 20 -10.90 6.77 -3.60
C PHE A 20 -11.08 8.29 -3.77
N PRO A 21 -12.25 8.85 -3.38
CA PRO A 21 -12.47 10.28 -3.47
C PRO A 21 -11.54 11.06 -2.53
N PRO A 22 -11.39 12.38 -2.70
CA PRO A 22 -10.49 13.20 -1.88
C PRO A 22 -10.69 13.04 -0.37
N ALA A 23 -11.93 12.83 0.09
CA ALA A 23 -12.22 12.58 1.50
C ALA A 23 -11.58 11.28 2.00
N THR A 24 -11.65 10.20 1.21
CA THR A 24 -11.00 8.92 1.53
C THR A 24 -9.48 9.03 1.51
N LEU A 25 -8.91 9.78 0.58
CA LEU A 25 -7.46 10.03 0.57
C LEU A 25 -7.00 10.80 1.81
N ALA A 26 -7.76 11.82 2.22
CA ALA A 26 -7.49 12.55 3.45
C ALA A 26 -7.62 11.65 4.70
N ALA A 27 -8.61 10.74 4.72
CA ALA A 27 -8.76 9.78 5.82
C ALA A 27 -7.57 8.79 5.88
N ILE A 28 -7.08 8.32 4.73
CA ILE A 28 -5.88 7.46 4.62
C ILE A 28 -4.65 8.20 5.16
N GLU A 29 -4.41 9.44 4.72
CA GLU A 29 -3.29 10.27 5.19
C GLU A 29 -3.35 10.47 6.71
N GLN A 30 -4.51 10.82 7.24
CA GLN A 30 -4.70 10.97 8.69
C GLN A 30 -4.47 9.67 9.46
N ALA A 31 -4.88 8.54 8.91
CA ALA A 31 -4.64 7.24 9.51
C ALA A 31 -3.15 6.88 9.55
N ILE A 32 -2.39 7.19 8.49
CA ILE A 32 -0.94 7.01 8.45
C ILE A 32 -0.29 7.88 9.52
N VAL A 33 -0.58 9.18 9.54
CA VAL A 33 -0.05 10.12 10.56
C VAL A 33 -0.37 9.65 11.98
N ALA A 34 -1.60 9.18 12.23
CA ALA A 34 -2.00 8.68 13.54
C ALA A 34 -1.29 7.36 13.90
N SER A 35 -1.03 6.50 12.92
CA SER A 35 -0.29 5.25 13.10
C SER A 35 1.16 5.54 13.47
N GLU A 36 1.85 6.40 12.73
CA GLU A 36 3.27 6.73 12.92
C GLU A 36 3.59 7.45 14.23
N ARG A 37 2.60 8.02 14.89
CA ARG A 37 2.76 8.49 16.29
C ARG A 37 2.94 7.36 17.30
N ARG A 38 2.59 6.13 16.95
CA ARG A 38 2.66 4.94 17.83
C ARG A 38 3.88 4.07 17.59
N HIS A 39 4.64 4.36 16.53
CA HIS A 39 5.83 3.59 16.14
C HIS A 39 6.80 4.45 15.32
N ALA A 40 8.02 3.96 15.15
CA ALA A 40 9.05 4.64 14.33
C ALA A 40 9.10 4.13 12.88
N ALA A 41 8.20 3.25 12.46
CA ALA A 41 8.16 2.76 11.08
C ALA A 41 7.43 3.75 10.17
N GLU A 42 7.82 3.78 8.90
CA GLU A 42 7.35 4.70 7.86
C GLU A 42 6.42 3.96 6.89
N ILE A 43 5.25 4.52 6.59
CA ILE A 43 4.23 3.91 5.73
C ILE A 43 4.05 4.74 4.45
N ARG A 44 4.36 4.15 3.29
CA ARG A 44 4.10 4.73 1.99
C ARG A 44 2.89 4.08 1.33
N PHE A 45 1.81 4.83 1.10
CA PHE A 45 0.59 4.35 0.45
C PHE A 45 0.56 4.79 -1.01
N VAL A 46 0.39 3.82 -1.94
CA VAL A 46 0.39 4.06 -3.39
C VAL A 46 -0.87 3.48 -4.02
N LEU A 47 -1.54 4.31 -4.81
CA LEU A 47 -2.71 3.95 -5.62
C LEU A 47 -2.32 3.98 -7.09
N GLU A 48 -2.40 2.84 -7.76
CA GLU A 48 -2.18 2.69 -9.20
C GLU A 48 -3.48 2.22 -9.86
N PRO A 49 -4.11 3.05 -10.72
CA PRO A 49 -5.37 2.68 -11.36
C PRO A 49 -5.25 1.44 -12.24
N ALA A 50 -4.23 1.38 -13.09
CA ALA A 50 -3.96 0.29 -14.01
C ALA A 50 -2.51 0.32 -14.47
N LEU A 51 -1.96 -0.84 -14.76
CA LEU A 51 -0.66 -0.98 -15.44
C LEU A 51 -0.79 -0.59 -16.91
N ALA A 52 0.31 -0.17 -17.52
CA ALA A 52 0.38 0.05 -18.95
C ALA A 52 0.15 -1.27 -19.73
N TRP A 53 -0.43 -1.18 -20.93
CA TRP A 53 -0.79 -2.36 -21.71
C TRP A 53 0.39 -3.32 -21.98
N HIS A 54 1.59 -2.77 -22.20
CA HIS A 54 2.79 -3.55 -22.44
C HIS A 54 3.24 -4.31 -21.19
N GLU A 55 3.12 -3.72 -19.99
CA GLU A 55 3.44 -4.36 -18.72
C GLU A 55 2.52 -5.57 -18.45
N VAL A 56 1.22 -5.39 -18.72
CA VAL A 56 0.24 -6.48 -18.60
C VAL A 56 0.51 -7.59 -19.61
N ARG A 57 0.84 -7.23 -20.87
CA ARG A 57 1.22 -8.18 -21.93
C ARG A 57 2.47 -8.98 -21.55
N ASP A 58 3.46 -8.30 -20.98
CA ASP A 58 4.73 -8.91 -20.60
C ASP A 58 4.62 -9.67 -19.26
N GLY A 59 3.41 -9.72 -18.68
CA GLY A 59 3.08 -10.54 -17.51
C GLY A 59 3.51 -9.94 -16.18
N LEU A 60 3.70 -8.61 -16.09
CA LEU A 60 4.06 -7.97 -14.82
C LEU A 60 3.00 -8.27 -13.75
N ALA A 61 3.42 -9.00 -12.72
CA ALA A 61 2.56 -9.35 -11.59
C ALA A 61 2.45 -8.17 -10.60
N PRO A 62 1.34 -8.04 -9.84
CA PRO A 62 1.19 -6.99 -8.82
C PRO A 62 2.35 -6.97 -7.83
N ARG A 63 2.81 -8.14 -7.36
CA ARG A 63 3.96 -8.24 -6.46
C ARG A 63 5.26 -7.69 -7.07
N ALA A 64 5.52 -7.99 -8.32
CA ALA A 64 6.71 -7.48 -9.01
C ALA A 64 6.64 -5.96 -9.18
N ARG A 65 5.46 -5.42 -9.51
CA ARG A 65 5.24 -3.97 -9.58
C ARG A 65 5.44 -3.29 -8.23
N ALA A 66 4.91 -3.87 -7.15
CA ALA A 66 5.11 -3.35 -5.81
C ALA A 66 6.60 -3.30 -5.40
N LEU A 67 7.39 -4.32 -5.77
CA LEU A 67 8.84 -4.33 -5.53
C LEU A 67 9.57 -3.24 -6.33
N GLN A 68 9.16 -2.98 -7.58
CA GLN A 68 9.70 -1.87 -8.36
C GLN A 68 9.40 -0.53 -7.68
N LEU A 69 8.15 -0.31 -7.26
CA LEU A 69 7.74 0.92 -6.57
C LEU A 69 8.46 1.11 -5.23
N PHE A 70 8.67 0.03 -4.48
CA PHE A 70 9.43 0.05 -3.24
C PHE A 70 10.86 0.58 -3.45
N ALA A 71 11.49 0.17 -4.55
CA ALA A 71 12.82 0.65 -4.93
C ALA A 71 12.78 2.07 -5.51
N GLU A 72 11.88 2.34 -6.45
CA GLU A 72 11.76 3.63 -7.15
C GLU A 72 11.42 4.79 -6.21
N LEU A 73 10.57 4.55 -5.21
CA LEU A 73 10.14 5.55 -4.24
C LEU A 73 11.07 5.67 -3.02
N GLY A 74 12.15 4.91 -2.98
CA GLY A 74 13.11 4.94 -1.89
C GLY A 74 12.56 4.47 -0.53
N VAL A 75 11.51 3.63 -0.53
CA VAL A 75 10.89 3.14 0.72
C VAL A 75 11.87 2.31 1.55
N TRP A 76 12.89 1.73 0.91
CA TRP A 76 13.98 1.01 1.55
C TRP A 76 15.03 1.92 2.24
N ASP A 77 15.05 3.22 1.91
CA ASP A 77 16.08 4.17 2.35
C ASP A 77 15.65 4.91 3.63
N THR A 78 15.25 4.17 4.64
CA THR A 78 14.95 4.68 5.98
C THR A 78 16.08 4.32 6.97
N ALA A 79 16.35 5.19 7.92
CA ALA A 79 17.46 5.02 8.88
C ALA A 79 17.39 3.72 9.67
N ALA A 80 16.18 3.26 10.01
CA ALA A 80 15.95 2.04 10.79
C ALA A 80 15.59 0.80 9.94
N ASN A 81 15.61 0.91 8.60
CA ASN A 81 15.14 -0.14 7.67
C ASN A 81 13.72 -0.60 7.97
N ASN A 82 12.85 0.34 8.23
CA ASN A 82 11.50 0.16 8.75
C ASN A 82 10.41 0.70 7.81
N GLY A 83 10.76 0.97 6.54
CA GLY A 83 9.82 1.41 5.52
C GLY A 83 8.85 0.30 5.10
N VAL A 84 7.58 0.64 4.92
CA VAL A 84 6.53 -0.26 4.44
C VAL A 84 5.79 0.41 3.28
N LEU A 85 5.82 -0.23 2.11
CA LEU A 85 4.97 0.14 0.98
C LEU A 85 3.64 -0.62 1.04
N ILE A 86 2.54 0.09 0.97
CA ILE A 86 1.22 -0.44 0.68
C ILE A 86 0.87 -0.03 -0.75
N HIS A 87 0.79 -0.97 -1.67
CA HIS A 87 0.45 -0.74 -3.06
C HIS A 87 -0.92 -1.32 -3.39
N VAL A 88 -1.82 -0.48 -3.87
CA VAL A 88 -3.15 -0.84 -4.37
C VAL A 88 -3.16 -0.74 -5.88
N LEU A 89 -3.24 -1.87 -6.57
CA LEU A 89 -3.44 -1.95 -8.02
C LEU A 89 -4.93 -2.16 -8.31
N TYR A 90 -5.63 -1.05 -8.60
CA TYR A 90 -7.09 -1.03 -8.65
C TYR A 90 -7.66 -1.96 -9.74
N ALA A 91 -7.10 -1.96 -10.96
CA ALA A 91 -7.56 -2.82 -12.05
C ALA A 91 -7.49 -4.32 -11.73
N ASP A 92 -6.51 -4.75 -10.95
CA ASP A 92 -6.36 -6.16 -10.55
C ASP A 92 -7.11 -6.50 -9.25
N HIS A 93 -7.68 -5.50 -8.56
CA HIS A 93 -8.23 -5.64 -7.21
C HIS A 93 -7.19 -6.25 -6.25
N ALA A 94 -5.93 -5.91 -6.45
CA ALA A 94 -4.82 -6.47 -5.72
C ALA A 94 -4.24 -5.44 -4.74
N ILE A 95 -3.88 -5.94 -3.57
CA ILE A 95 -3.14 -5.19 -2.55
C ILE A 95 -1.83 -5.93 -2.28
N GLU A 96 -0.73 -5.22 -2.34
CA GLU A 96 0.60 -5.75 -2.03
C GLU A 96 1.25 -4.93 -0.93
N ILE A 97 1.83 -5.61 0.04
CA ILE A 97 2.67 -4.98 1.06
C ILE A 97 4.11 -5.41 0.84
N VAL A 98 5.01 -4.44 0.70
CA VAL A 98 6.45 -4.65 0.70
C VAL A 98 7.04 -3.95 1.90
N ALA A 99 7.60 -4.72 2.81
CA ALA A 99 8.23 -4.21 4.03
C ALA A 99 9.75 -4.41 3.95
N ASP A 100 10.50 -3.47 4.49
CA ASP A 100 11.95 -3.53 4.55
C ASP A 100 12.42 -4.59 5.56
N ARG A 101 13.72 -4.86 5.55
CA ARG A 101 14.40 -5.92 6.30
C ARG A 101 14.21 -5.85 7.82
N GLY A 102 13.88 -4.68 8.37
CA GLY A 102 13.52 -4.55 9.77
C GLY A 102 12.29 -5.35 10.17
N PHE A 103 11.43 -5.70 9.21
CA PHE A 103 10.26 -6.58 9.40
C PHE A 103 10.55 -8.06 9.11
N ALA A 104 11.81 -8.49 9.07
CA ALA A 104 12.17 -9.87 8.70
C ALA A 104 11.58 -10.95 9.62
N SER A 105 11.18 -10.60 10.85
CA SER A 105 10.49 -11.49 11.78
C SER A 105 9.02 -11.73 11.42
N VAL A 106 8.40 -10.86 10.62
CA VAL A 106 7.01 -10.99 10.18
C VAL A 106 6.94 -11.96 9.01
N THR A 107 6.24 -13.07 9.19
CA THR A 107 6.17 -14.10 8.15
C THR A 107 5.35 -13.64 6.93
N PRO A 108 5.65 -14.15 5.73
CA PRO A 108 4.85 -13.84 4.53
C PRO A 108 3.36 -14.20 4.66
N ALA A 109 3.01 -15.13 5.56
CA ALA A 109 1.62 -15.51 5.80
C ALA A 109 0.82 -14.37 6.48
N ILE A 110 1.44 -13.65 7.41
CA ILE A 110 0.82 -12.51 8.10
C ILE A 110 0.53 -11.39 7.09
N TRP A 111 1.50 -11.04 6.25
CA TRP A 111 1.30 -10.02 5.22
C TRP A 111 0.17 -10.38 4.23
N ARG A 112 0.11 -11.65 3.81
CA ARG A 112 -0.97 -12.14 2.93
C ARG A 112 -2.35 -12.08 3.59
N GLU A 113 -2.44 -12.41 4.89
CA GLU A 113 -3.69 -12.32 5.64
C GLU A 113 -4.19 -10.87 5.71
N ILE A 114 -3.28 -9.93 5.99
CA ILE A 114 -3.60 -8.49 6.04
C ILE A 114 -4.12 -8.02 4.68
N CYS A 115 -3.42 -8.33 3.57
CA CYS A 115 -3.86 -8.00 2.22
C CYS A 115 -5.22 -8.61 1.90
N ALA A 116 -5.42 -9.90 2.16
CA ALA A 116 -6.66 -10.61 1.86
C ALA A 116 -7.87 -10.03 2.60
N SER A 117 -7.69 -9.58 3.84
CA SER A 117 -8.73 -8.91 4.62
C SER A 117 -9.16 -7.59 3.96
N ALA A 118 -8.21 -6.75 3.56
CA ALA A 118 -8.51 -5.48 2.89
C ALA A 118 -9.10 -5.69 1.48
N GLU A 119 -8.62 -6.68 0.74
CA GLU A 119 -9.20 -7.06 -0.56
C GLU A 119 -10.66 -7.51 -0.46
N ALA A 120 -11.04 -8.16 0.65
CA ALA A 120 -12.44 -8.54 0.89
C ALA A 120 -13.33 -7.29 1.06
N GLU A 121 -12.85 -6.27 1.77
CA GLU A 121 -13.52 -4.97 1.87
C GLU A 121 -13.64 -4.28 0.50
N PHE A 122 -12.57 -4.29 -0.29
CA PHE A 122 -12.56 -3.69 -1.62
C PHE A 122 -13.53 -4.39 -2.60
N ARG A 123 -13.66 -5.73 -2.53
CA ARG A 123 -14.67 -6.48 -3.31
C ARG A 123 -16.10 -6.09 -2.92
N ALA A 124 -16.30 -5.65 -1.68
CA ALA A 124 -17.58 -5.12 -1.22
C ALA A 124 -17.73 -3.60 -1.44
N ALA A 125 -16.85 -2.99 -2.25
CA ALA A 125 -16.77 -1.56 -2.54
C ALA A 125 -16.58 -0.67 -1.29
N ARG A 126 -16.05 -1.21 -0.20
CA ARG A 126 -15.72 -0.48 1.04
C ARG A 126 -14.24 -0.08 1.07
N PHE A 127 -13.83 0.73 0.09
CA PHE A 127 -12.43 1.08 -0.15
C PHE A 127 -11.80 1.84 1.02
N GLU A 128 -12.51 2.80 1.60
CA GLU A 128 -12.04 3.55 2.77
C GLU A 128 -11.85 2.62 3.97
N ALA A 129 -12.88 1.87 4.35
CA ALA A 129 -12.82 0.96 5.49
C ALA A 129 -11.69 -0.07 5.35
N GLY A 130 -11.53 -0.64 4.15
CA GLY A 130 -10.44 -1.59 3.87
C GLY A 130 -9.06 -0.95 3.99
N SER A 131 -8.89 0.27 3.50
CA SER A 131 -7.62 1.00 3.59
C SER A 131 -7.26 1.36 5.03
N LEU A 132 -8.23 1.84 5.81
CA LEU A 132 -8.02 2.19 7.22
C LEU A 132 -7.69 0.95 8.06
N ALA A 133 -8.42 -0.16 7.86
CA ALA A 133 -8.13 -1.42 8.53
C ALA A 133 -6.74 -1.98 8.17
N LEU A 134 -6.32 -1.84 6.90
CA LEU A 134 -5.00 -2.23 6.42
C LEU A 134 -3.90 -1.44 7.13
N ILE A 135 -4.01 -0.11 7.19
CA ILE A 135 -3.05 0.77 7.87
C ILE A 135 -2.99 0.45 9.37
N GLU A 136 -4.12 0.22 10.03
CA GLU A 136 -4.17 -0.14 11.44
C GLU A 136 -3.46 -1.47 11.72
N ARG A 137 -3.66 -2.49 10.88
CA ARG A 137 -2.98 -3.79 11.01
C ARG A 137 -1.47 -3.68 10.80
N VAL A 138 -1.04 -2.92 9.79
CA VAL A 138 0.38 -2.63 9.56
C VAL A 138 0.98 -1.86 10.73
N GLY A 139 0.29 -0.82 11.21
CA GLY A 139 0.72 -0.01 12.35
C GLY A 139 0.83 -0.79 13.65
N THR A 140 -0.06 -1.76 13.87
CA THR A 140 0.02 -2.66 15.05
C THR A 140 1.31 -3.49 15.01
N LEU A 141 1.64 -4.11 13.87
CA LEU A 141 2.90 -4.85 13.71
C LEU A 141 4.13 -3.92 13.83
N ALA A 142 4.02 -2.72 13.27
CA ALA A 142 5.09 -1.73 13.37
C ALA A 142 5.35 -1.31 14.82
N ALA A 143 4.30 -1.10 15.62
CA ALA A 143 4.43 -0.70 17.03
C ALA A 143 5.07 -1.79 17.91
N GLU A 144 4.87 -3.06 17.57
CA GLU A 144 5.52 -4.18 18.25
C GLU A 144 7.03 -4.25 17.97
N LEU A 145 7.45 -3.89 16.75
CA LEU A 145 8.84 -4.04 16.29
C LEU A 145 9.66 -2.74 16.43
N PHE A 146 9.01 -1.61 16.26
CA PHE A 146 9.62 -0.29 16.23
C PHE A 146 8.85 0.65 17.17
N PRO A 147 9.05 0.54 18.50
CA PRO A 147 8.39 1.45 19.44
C PRO A 147 8.73 2.92 19.10
N PRO A 148 7.85 3.88 19.46
CA PRO A 148 8.07 5.28 19.14
C PRO A 148 9.37 5.79 19.78
N THR A 149 10.10 6.60 19.04
CA THR A 149 11.34 7.23 19.49
C THR A 149 11.13 8.73 19.65
N ASP A 150 11.68 9.30 20.72
CA ASP A 150 11.69 10.76 20.90
C ASP A 150 12.53 11.42 19.77
N GLY A 151 11.90 12.24 18.93
CA GLY A 151 12.56 12.97 17.86
C GLY A 151 12.76 12.18 16.55
N GLY A 152 11.99 11.12 16.30
CA GLY A 152 11.96 10.47 15.00
C GLY A 152 11.57 11.46 13.89
N SER A 153 12.31 11.43 12.78
CA SER A 153 11.97 12.21 11.58
C SER A 153 10.94 11.46 10.76
N ASP A 154 9.97 12.19 10.20
CA ASP A 154 9.09 11.71 9.13
C ASP A 154 9.95 11.64 7.85
N GLU A 155 10.32 10.43 7.44
CA GLU A 155 11.25 10.19 6.34
C GLU A 155 10.52 9.96 5.01
N LEU A 156 9.26 9.49 5.04
CA LEU A 156 8.45 9.24 3.86
C LEU A 156 7.17 10.07 3.87
N PRO A 157 6.70 10.57 2.70
CA PRO A 157 5.46 11.34 2.64
C PRO A 157 4.24 10.51 3.03
N ASN A 158 3.43 11.02 3.96
CA ASN A 158 2.19 10.38 4.44
C ASN A 158 1.02 10.52 3.47
N THR A 159 1.08 11.52 2.58
CA THR A 159 0.04 11.73 1.56
C THR A 159 0.05 10.57 0.55
N PRO A 160 -1.09 9.90 0.31
CA PRO A 160 -1.19 8.83 -0.68
C PRO A 160 -0.72 9.28 -2.06
N LEU A 161 0.10 8.46 -2.71
CA LEU A 161 0.60 8.73 -4.06
C LEU A 161 -0.35 8.13 -5.10
N TRP A 162 -0.77 8.94 -6.06
CA TRP A 162 -1.40 8.50 -7.31
C TRP A 162 -0.37 8.32 -8.43
N LEU A 163 -0.45 7.20 -9.15
CA LEU A 163 0.33 6.92 -10.37
C LEU A 163 -0.51 7.11 -11.63
#